data_f8780f9a6453db24c4c056342eb3b6bd
#
_entry.id   f8780f9a6453db24c4c056342eb3b6bd
#
_cell.length_a   1.000
_cell.length_b   1.000
_cell.length_c   1.000
_cell.angle_alpha   90.00
_cell.angle_beta   90.00
_cell.angle_gamma   90.00
#
_symmetry.space_group_name_H-M   'P 1'
#
loop_
_entity.id
_entity.type
_entity.pdbx_description
1 polymer ?
#
loop_
_entity_poly.entity_id
_entity_poly.type
_entity_poly.pdbx_seq_one_letter_code
_entity_poly.pdbx_strand_id
1 'polypeptide(L)'
;MKLDWAKRNLRIWPIILVLLVPWGATTGTEQAKEAIFQYAGGSEKIEIDCAGKLEVSDSGLIFKCPGTSVDMPFSTITLMQFRPDISQSVRNLKLKRKTYYPSILVAGKQNRFFTVVYKKQGATHVMVLRVDPLSMRPYLAEIELKSGKRVEVMPYEDYS
;
A
#
# COMPACT_ATOMS: atom_id res chain seq x y z
N MET A 1 17.60 70.39 62.33
CA MET A 1 18.79 70.87 61.68
C MET A 1 19.57 69.66 61.22
N LYS A 2 19.93 69.59 59.92
CA LYS A 2 20.73 68.60 59.18
C LYS A 2 20.03 67.31 58.89
N LEU A 3 19.46 67.28 57.71
CA LEU A 3 19.11 66.14 56.93
C LEU A 3 20.42 65.53 56.32
N ASP A 4 20.61 64.24 56.51
CA ASP A 4 21.51 63.48 55.66
C ASP A 4 20.70 62.51 54.85
N TRP A 5 20.76 62.78 53.60
CA TRP A 5 20.05 62.04 52.56
C TRP A 5 20.90 60.89 52.04
N ALA A 6 20.59 59.69 52.44
CA ALA A 6 21.28 58.53 51.98
C ALA A 6 20.79 58.13 50.59
N LYS A 7 21.71 58.18 49.61
CA LYS A 7 21.54 57.77 48.26
C LYS A 7 21.25 56.26 48.19
N ARG A 8 20.07 55.93 47.79
CA ARG A 8 19.67 54.53 47.52
C ARG A 8 19.98 54.21 46.04
N ASN A 9 21.08 53.51 45.83
CA ASN A 9 21.44 52.96 44.52
C ASN A 9 20.44 51.87 44.11
N LEU A 10 19.55 52.21 43.19
CA LEU A 10 18.72 51.21 42.50
C LEU A 10 19.60 50.52 41.47
N ARG A 11 20.02 49.29 41.78
CA ARG A 11 20.61 48.41 40.79
C ARG A 11 19.47 47.86 39.95
N ILE A 12 19.36 48.38 38.74
CA ILE A 12 18.50 47.82 37.72
C ILE A 12 19.21 46.58 37.18
N TRP A 13 18.71 45.40 37.54
CA TRP A 13 19.12 44.17 36.92
C TRP A 13 18.36 43.98 35.60
N PRO A 14 19.04 43.83 34.46
CA PRO A 14 18.34 43.51 33.23
C PRO A 14 17.83 42.07 33.32
N ILE A 15 16.52 41.91 33.32
CA ILE A 15 15.86 40.61 33.15
C ILE A 15 16.06 40.22 31.69
N ILE A 16 17.00 39.33 31.46
CA ILE A 16 17.17 38.66 30.16
C ILE A 16 16.00 37.67 30.00
N LEU A 17 15.00 38.10 29.24
CA LEU A 17 13.88 37.26 28.86
C LEU A 17 14.38 36.32 27.76
N VAL A 18 14.82 35.12 28.15
CA VAL A 18 15.17 34.01 27.22
C VAL A 18 13.85 33.52 26.64
N LEU A 19 13.53 33.97 25.42
CA LEU A 19 12.46 33.39 24.60
C LEU A 19 12.89 31.99 24.17
N LEU A 20 12.46 30.98 24.92
CA LEU A 20 12.46 29.60 24.50
C LEU A 20 11.50 29.45 23.33
N VAL A 21 12.01 29.58 22.11
CA VAL A 21 11.28 29.21 20.91
C VAL A 21 11.20 27.68 20.92
N PRO A 22 10.02 27.07 21.05
CA PRO A 22 9.90 25.63 20.84
C PRO A 22 10.16 25.37 19.35
N TRP A 23 11.26 24.74 19.04
CA TRP A 23 11.47 24.11 17.75
C TRP A 23 10.40 23.03 17.62
N GLY A 24 9.27 23.40 17.09
CA GLY A 24 8.27 22.46 16.62
C GLY A 24 8.93 21.65 15.52
N ALA A 25 9.38 20.44 15.86
CA ALA A 25 9.64 19.42 14.88
C ALA A 25 8.32 19.15 14.17
N THR A 26 8.08 19.82 13.06
CA THR A 26 7.09 19.37 12.06
C THR A 26 7.63 18.05 11.54
N THR A 27 7.28 16.96 12.20
CA THR A 27 7.30 15.66 11.59
C THR A 27 6.31 15.73 10.45
N GLY A 28 6.79 16.11 9.27
CA GLY A 28 6.09 15.92 8.04
C GLY A 28 5.83 14.44 7.93
N THR A 29 4.65 14.01 8.32
CA THR A 29 4.13 12.70 7.95
C THR A 29 4.03 12.78 6.44
N GLU A 30 5.05 12.29 5.74
CA GLU A 30 4.99 12.03 4.32
C GLU A 30 3.83 11.04 4.15
N GLN A 31 2.68 11.59 3.82
CA GLN A 31 1.46 10.84 3.62
C GLN A 31 1.74 9.95 2.43
N ALA A 32 2.11 8.69 2.68
CA ALA A 32 2.36 7.71 1.65
C ALA A 32 1.16 7.76 0.70
N LYS A 33 1.40 8.18 -0.53
CA LYS A 33 0.36 8.31 -1.54
C LYS A 33 -0.33 6.97 -1.65
N GLU A 34 -1.60 6.91 -1.25
CA GLU A 34 -2.38 5.68 -1.26
C GLU A 34 -2.33 5.05 -2.66
N ALA A 35 -1.95 3.78 -2.73
CA ALA A 35 -1.83 3.09 -4.00
C ALA A 35 -3.20 2.89 -4.64
N ILE A 36 -3.28 3.19 -5.93
CA ILE A 36 -4.46 2.88 -6.75
C ILE A 36 -4.19 1.56 -7.46
N PHE A 37 -5.07 0.60 -7.25
CA PHE A 37 -5.07 -0.69 -7.90
C PHE A 37 -6.13 -0.69 -8.98
N GLN A 38 -5.82 -1.24 -10.15
CA GLN A 38 -6.77 -1.36 -11.25
C GLN A 38 -7.02 -2.84 -11.52
N TYR A 39 -8.29 -3.24 -11.57
CA TYR A 39 -8.63 -4.60 -11.96
C TYR A 39 -8.25 -4.84 -13.41
N ALA A 40 -7.24 -5.69 -13.62
CA ALA A 40 -6.71 -5.98 -14.95
C ALA A 40 -7.22 -7.30 -15.52
N GLY A 41 -7.83 -8.15 -14.69
CA GLY A 41 -8.37 -9.42 -15.13
C GLY A 41 -8.52 -10.44 -14.01
N GLY A 42 -8.88 -11.65 -14.39
CA GLY A 42 -9.14 -12.75 -13.46
C GLY A 42 -10.50 -13.37 -13.68
N SER A 43 -11.03 -14.05 -12.67
CA SER A 43 -12.31 -14.77 -12.72
C SER A 43 -13.47 -14.02 -12.07
N GLU A 44 -13.22 -12.85 -11.51
CA GLU A 44 -14.23 -12.04 -10.85
C GLU A 44 -15.08 -11.26 -11.88
N LYS A 45 -16.33 -10.97 -11.51
CA LYS A 45 -17.23 -10.16 -12.33
C LYS A 45 -17.02 -8.68 -12.04
N ILE A 46 -15.86 -8.17 -12.40
CA ILE A 46 -15.46 -6.79 -12.24
C ILE A 46 -15.17 -6.23 -13.61
N GLU A 47 -15.53 -4.99 -13.85
CA GLU A 47 -15.18 -4.29 -15.07
C GLU A 47 -13.66 -4.11 -15.17
N ILE A 48 -13.11 -4.36 -16.35
CA ILE A 48 -11.68 -4.15 -16.59
C ILE A 48 -11.35 -2.66 -16.41
N ASP A 49 -10.19 -2.40 -15.83
CA ASP A 49 -9.71 -1.07 -15.44
C ASP A 49 -10.49 -0.41 -14.29
N CYS A 50 -11.40 -1.14 -13.60
CA CYS A 50 -12.02 -0.62 -12.38
C CYS A 50 -10.93 -0.24 -11.38
N ALA A 51 -10.76 1.05 -11.15
CA ALA A 51 -9.78 1.60 -10.24
C ALA A 51 -10.31 1.58 -8.80
N GLY A 52 -9.48 1.11 -7.87
CA GLY A 52 -9.90 0.95 -6.49
C GLY A 52 -8.73 0.87 -5.51
N LYS A 53 -9.06 0.46 -4.30
CA LYS A 53 -8.13 0.31 -3.19
C LYS A 53 -8.02 -1.14 -2.77
N LEU A 54 -6.82 -1.53 -2.36
CA LEU A 54 -6.56 -2.82 -1.72
C LEU A 54 -6.37 -2.58 -0.22
N GLU A 55 -7.26 -3.13 0.59
CA GLU A 55 -7.12 -3.12 2.05
C GLU A 55 -6.49 -4.42 2.51
N VAL A 56 -5.51 -4.33 3.40
CA VAL A 56 -4.86 -5.47 4.04
C VAL A 56 -5.36 -5.54 5.48
N SER A 57 -6.32 -6.42 5.74
CA SER A 57 -6.83 -6.69 7.09
C SER A 57 -6.04 -7.80 7.77
N ASP A 58 -6.30 -8.07 9.04
CA ASP A 58 -5.68 -9.18 9.76
C ASP A 58 -6.18 -10.56 9.27
N SER A 59 -7.33 -10.60 8.59
CA SER A 59 -7.96 -11.84 8.11
C SER A 59 -7.81 -12.08 6.61
N GLY A 60 -7.48 -11.05 5.82
CA GLY A 60 -7.45 -11.19 4.36
C GLY A 60 -7.21 -9.90 3.61
N LEU A 61 -7.29 -9.99 2.30
CA LEU A 61 -7.23 -8.89 1.36
C LEU A 61 -8.64 -8.51 0.91
N ILE A 62 -8.92 -7.22 0.85
CA ILE A 62 -10.21 -6.72 0.36
C ILE A 62 -9.93 -5.72 -0.77
N PHE A 63 -10.33 -6.06 -1.98
CA PHE A 63 -10.29 -5.12 -3.10
C PHE A 63 -11.64 -4.42 -3.24
N LYS A 64 -11.62 -3.09 -3.24
CA LYS A 64 -12.81 -2.24 -3.36
C LYS A 64 -12.66 -1.29 -4.52
N CYS A 65 -13.58 -1.35 -5.47
CA CYS A 65 -13.72 -0.35 -6.52
C CYS A 65 -15.21 0.03 -6.66
N PRO A 66 -15.58 1.10 -7.37
CA PRO A 66 -16.95 1.59 -7.41
C PRO A 66 -17.96 0.48 -7.71
N GLY A 67 -18.94 0.30 -6.82
CA GLY A 67 -20.00 -0.70 -6.96
C GLY A 67 -19.59 -2.15 -6.67
N THR A 68 -18.33 -2.43 -6.31
CA THR A 68 -17.85 -3.81 -6.11
C THR A 68 -16.85 -3.91 -4.97
N SER A 69 -16.99 -4.98 -4.18
CA SER A 69 -16.01 -5.36 -3.16
C SER A 69 -15.78 -6.87 -3.23
N VAL A 70 -14.51 -7.26 -3.20
CA VAL A 70 -14.12 -8.68 -3.19
C VAL A 70 -13.23 -8.94 -1.99
N ASP A 71 -13.68 -9.85 -1.14
CA ASP A 71 -12.96 -10.32 0.04
C ASP A 71 -12.23 -11.64 -0.29
N MET A 72 -10.96 -11.70 0.07
CA MET A 72 -10.04 -12.82 -0.15
C MET A 72 -9.36 -13.19 1.17
N PRO A 73 -9.99 -14.02 2.01
CA PRO A 73 -9.43 -14.43 3.29
C PRO A 73 -8.06 -15.10 3.12
N PHE A 74 -7.07 -14.77 3.95
CA PHE A 74 -5.72 -15.36 3.87
C PHE A 74 -5.73 -16.89 3.93
N SER A 75 -6.65 -17.49 4.69
CA SER A 75 -6.80 -18.95 4.77
C SER A 75 -7.17 -19.60 3.43
N THR A 76 -7.78 -18.86 2.52
CA THR A 76 -8.22 -19.35 1.20
C THR A 76 -7.23 -19.05 0.09
N ILE A 77 -6.29 -18.14 0.30
CA ILE A 77 -5.28 -17.75 -0.67
C ILE A 77 -4.24 -18.87 -0.82
N THR A 78 -4.06 -19.32 -2.05
CA THR A 78 -3.12 -20.40 -2.39
C THR A 78 -1.85 -19.90 -3.07
N LEU A 79 -1.91 -18.74 -3.73
CA LEU A 79 -0.77 -18.13 -4.42
C LEU A 79 -0.92 -16.62 -4.45
N MET A 80 0.17 -15.91 -4.24
CA MET A 80 0.30 -14.48 -4.48
C MET A 80 1.57 -14.23 -5.29
N GLN A 81 1.47 -13.47 -6.37
CA GLN A 81 2.59 -13.12 -7.23
C GLN A 81 2.59 -11.64 -7.56
N PHE A 82 3.76 -11.03 -7.60
CA PHE A 82 3.95 -9.67 -8.07
C PHE A 82 4.97 -9.65 -9.21
N ARG A 83 4.49 -9.56 -10.45
CA ARG A 83 5.26 -9.78 -11.66
C ARG A 83 4.86 -8.80 -12.77
N PRO A 84 5.76 -8.58 -13.77
CA PRO A 84 5.39 -7.78 -14.95
C PRO A 84 4.42 -8.52 -15.89
N ASP A 85 4.27 -9.85 -15.73
CA ASP A 85 3.38 -10.68 -16.53
C ASP A 85 2.52 -11.60 -15.66
N ILE A 86 1.58 -12.30 -16.27
CA ILE A 86 0.84 -13.39 -15.63
C ILE A 86 1.59 -14.70 -15.88
N SER A 87 2.02 -15.34 -14.80
CA SER A 87 2.79 -16.59 -14.90
C SER A 87 2.04 -17.72 -15.62
N GLN A 88 2.80 -18.62 -16.24
CA GLN A 88 2.23 -19.78 -16.92
C GLN A 88 1.45 -20.68 -15.94
N SER A 89 1.90 -20.79 -14.70
CA SER A 89 1.20 -21.56 -13.66
C SER A 89 -0.21 -21.01 -13.41
N VAL A 90 -0.39 -19.68 -13.38
CA VAL A 90 -1.71 -19.04 -13.23
C VAL A 90 -2.54 -19.22 -14.51
N ARG A 91 -1.95 -19.04 -15.70
CA ARG A 91 -2.66 -19.21 -16.98
C ARG A 91 -3.19 -20.62 -17.18
N ASN A 92 -2.51 -21.61 -16.65
CA ASN A 92 -2.87 -23.04 -16.78
C ASN A 92 -3.88 -23.51 -15.73
N LEU A 93 -4.33 -22.63 -14.81
CA LEU A 93 -5.32 -23.02 -13.82
C LEU A 93 -6.66 -23.39 -14.49
N LYS A 94 -7.21 -24.52 -14.08
CA LYS A 94 -8.56 -24.95 -14.49
C LYS A 94 -9.60 -24.15 -13.72
N LEU A 95 -10.11 -23.09 -14.31
CA LEU A 95 -11.10 -22.21 -13.71
C LEU A 95 -12.49 -22.56 -14.24
N LYS A 96 -13.50 -22.50 -13.34
CA LYS A 96 -14.90 -22.77 -13.72
C LYS A 96 -15.51 -21.67 -14.60
N ARG A 97 -14.91 -20.47 -14.63
CA ARG A 97 -15.39 -19.31 -15.38
C ARG A 97 -14.38 -18.91 -16.45
N LYS A 98 -14.89 -18.34 -17.53
CA LYS A 98 -14.05 -17.68 -18.52
C LYS A 98 -13.25 -16.59 -17.83
N THR A 99 -11.94 -16.66 -17.96
CA THR A 99 -10.99 -15.78 -17.29
C THR A 99 -10.31 -14.93 -18.34
N TYR A 100 -10.22 -13.64 -18.08
CA TYR A 100 -9.45 -12.72 -18.89
C TYR A 100 -8.08 -12.52 -18.22
N TYR A 101 -7.03 -12.64 -18.98
CA TYR A 101 -5.68 -12.30 -18.55
C TYR A 101 -5.13 -11.20 -19.45
N PRO A 102 -4.63 -10.10 -18.85
CA PRO A 102 -4.02 -9.02 -19.64
C PRO A 102 -2.76 -9.54 -20.36
N SER A 103 -2.50 -8.97 -21.53
CA SER A 103 -1.21 -9.17 -22.18
C SER A 103 -0.14 -8.27 -21.56
N ILE A 104 1.13 -8.66 -21.69
CA ILE A 104 2.27 -7.86 -21.20
C ILE A 104 2.28 -6.46 -21.84
N LEU A 105 1.82 -6.32 -23.07
CA LEU A 105 1.77 -5.08 -23.84
C LEU A 105 0.85 -4.02 -23.19
N VAL A 106 -0.14 -4.44 -22.40
CA VAL A 106 -1.10 -3.54 -21.73
C VAL A 106 -0.52 -2.95 -20.45
N ALA A 107 0.46 -3.61 -19.81
CA ALA A 107 0.99 -3.19 -18.53
C ALA A 107 1.83 -1.90 -18.57
N GLY A 108 2.37 -1.53 -19.73
CA GLY A 108 3.39 -0.48 -19.82
C GLY A 108 4.69 -0.85 -19.06
N LYS A 109 5.77 -0.13 -19.32
CA LYS A 109 7.08 -0.43 -18.71
C LYS A 109 7.14 -0.22 -17.18
N GLN A 110 6.18 0.48 -16.60
CA GLN A 110 6.21 0.86 -15.17
C GLN A 110 5.20 0.10 -14.30
N ASN A 111 4.19 -0.53 -14.88
CA ASN A 111 3.16 -1.23 -14.12
C ASN A 111 3.45 -2.72 -14.03
N ARG A 112 3.07 -3.30 -12.90
CA ARG A 112 3.14 -4.74 -12.66
C ARG A 112 1.78 -5.27 -12.23
N PHE A 113 1.65 -6.58 -12.26
CA PHE A 113 0.45 -7.26 -11.84
C PHE A 113 0.64 -7.91 -10.48
N PHE A 114 -0.22 -7.58 -9.55
CA PHE A 114 -0.41 -8.32 -8.32
C PHE A 114 -1.50 -9.35 -8.56
N THR A 115 -1.13 -10.62 -8.59
CA THR A 115 -2.04 -11.73 -8.85
C THR A 115 -2.28 -12.51 -7.58
N VAL A 116 -3.55 -12.72 -7.24
CA VAL A 116 -3.99 -13.50 -6.09
C VAL A 116 -4.83 -14.67 -6.59
N VAL A 117 -4.43 -15.90 -6.22
CA VAL A 117 -5.21 -17.13 -6.45
C VAL A 117 -5.79 -17.57 -5.12
N TYR A 118 -7.07 -17.77 -5.07
CA TYR A 118 -7.78 -18.15 -3.84
C TYR A 118 -8.95 -19.09 -4.10
N LYS A 119 -9.43 -19.75 -3.06
CA LYS A 119 -10.58 -20.64 -3.12
C LYS A 119 -11.81 -19.96 -2.54
N LYS A 120 -12.93 -20.04 -3.26
CA LYS A 120 -14.23 -19.55 -2.82
C LYS A 120 -15.32 -20.56 -3.20
N GLN A 121 -16.08 -21.02 -2.24
CA GLN A 121 -17.16 -22.03 -2.46
C GLN A 121 -16.66 -23.26 -3.24
N GLY A 122 -15.49 -23.78 -2.88
CA GLY A 122 -14.88 -24.97 -3.53
C GLY A 122 -14.35 -24.74 -4.95
N ALA A 123 -14.42 -23.52 -5.48
CA ALA A 123 -13.86 -23.15 -6.78
C ALA A 123 -12.59 -22.32 -6.62
N THR A 124 -11.66 -22.47 -7.58
CA THR A 124 -10.49 -21.61 -7.67
C THR A 124 -10.84 -20.33 -8.40
N HIS A 125 -10.45 -19.21 -7.81
CA HIS A 125 -10.62 -17.86 -8.33
C HIS A 125 -9.26 -17.19 -8.51
N VAL A 126 -9.19 -16.26 -9.45
CA VAL A 126 -8.00 -15.46 -9.71
C VAL A 126 -8.41 -14.00 -9.76
N MET A 127 -7.66 -13.15 -9.07
CA MET A 127 -7.74 -11.70 -9.19
C MET A 127 -6.39 -11.17 -9.68
N VAL A 128 -6.42 -10.33 -10.69
CA VAL A 128 -5.25 -9.67 -11.26
C VAL A 128 -5.44 -8.17 -11.13
N LEU A 129 -4.58 -7.53 -10.35
CA LEU A 129 -4.58 -6.10 -10.12
C LEU A 129 -3.32 -5.49 -10.74
N ARG A 130 -3.49 -4.45 -11.54
CA ARG A 130 -2.39 -3.63 -12.04
C ARG A 130 -2.06 -2.55 -11.02
N VAL A 131 -0.80 -2.37 -10.69
CA VAL A 131 -0.34 -1.40 -9.70
C VAL A 131 1.08 -0.93 -10.02
N ASP A 132 1.38 0.30 -9.65
CA ASP A 132 2.74 0.84 -9.72
C ASP A 132 3.67 0.11 -8.72
N PRO A 133 4.89 -0.29 -9.12
CA PRO A 133 5.82 -1.04 -8.27
C PRO A 133 6.21 -0.33 -6.98
N LEU A 134 6.42 0.98 -7.02
CA LEU A 134 6.80 1.74 -5.82
C LEU A 134 5.65 1.79 -4.82
N SER A 135 4.43 1.99 -5.32
CA SER A 135 3.21 2.00 -4.51
C SER A 135 2.89 0.63 -3.90
N MET A 136 3.30 -0.47 -4.56
CA MET A 136 3.06 -1.83 -4.06
C MET A 136 4.01 -2.25 -2.92
N ARG A 137 5.20 -1.67 -2.81
CA ARG A 137 6.22 -2.10 -1.84
C ARG A 137 5.72 -2.19 -0.39
N PRO A 138 5.07 -1.17 0.18
CA PRO A 138 4.56 -1.25 1.55
C PRO A 138 3.50 -2.35 1.73
N TYR A 139 2.67 -2.59 0.70
CA TYR A 139 1.67 -3.64 0.73
C TYR A 139 2.28 -5.03 0.77
N LEU A 140 3.38 -5.29 0.03
CA LEU A 140 4.06 -6.59 0.04
C LEU A 140 4.50 -6.97 1.45
N ALA A 141 5.17 -6.05 2.16
CA ALA A 141 5.63 -6.29 3.52
C ALA A 141 4.46 -6.53 4.50
N GLU A 142 3.39 -5.72 4.38
CA GLU A 142 2.22 -5.86 5.24
C GLU A 142 1.47 -7.18 4.98
N ILE A 143 1.30 -7.57 3.72
CA ILE A 143 0.67 -8.83 3.33
C ILE A 143 1.45 -10.02 3.89
N GLU A 144 2.77 -10.05 3.73
CA GLU A 144 3.60 -11.14 4.26
C GLU A 144 3.53 -11.20 5.79
N LEU A 145 3.58 -10.05 6.46
CA LEU A 145 3.50 -9.97 7.92
C LEU A 145 2.16 -10.49 8.45
N LYS A 146 1.04 -10.06 7.87
CA LYS A 146 -0.30 -10.42 8.34
C LYS A 146 -0.75 -11.81 7.92
N SER A 147 -0.40 -12.22 6.71
CA SER A 147 -0.82 -13.51 6.17
C SER A 147 0.07 -14.68 6.61
N GLY A 148 1.32 -14.42 6.99
CA GLY A 148 2.35 -15.45 7.15
C GLY A 148 2.71 -16.16 5.84
N LYS A 149 2.26 -15.65 4.68
CA LYS A 149 2.47 -16.24 3.37
C LYS A 149 3.38 -15.34 2.53
N ARG A 150 4.26 -15.95 1.77
CA ARG A 150 5.18 -15.23 0.89
C ARG A 150 4.47 -14.78 -0.38
N VAL A 151 4.79 -13.56 -0.84
CA VAL A 151 4.46 -13.09 -2.17
C VAL A 151 5.64 -13.38 -3.10
N GLU A 152 5.41 -14.11 -4.18
CA GLU A 152 6.44 -14.37 -5.19
C GLU A 152 6.67 -13.09 -6.01
N VAL A 153 7.81 -12.45 -5.80
CA VAL A 153 8.20 -11.24 -6.53
C VAL A 153 9.20 -11.60 -7.61
N MET A 154 8.89 -11.26 -8.86
CA MET A 154 9.85 -11.40 -9.95
C MET A 154 10.58 -10.07 -10.18
N PRO A 155 11.91 -10.02 -10.05
CA PRO A 155 12.71 -8.83 -10.37
C PRO A 155 12.54 -8.43 -11.83
N TYR A 156 12.74 -7.14 -12.13
CA TYR A 156 12.63 -6.61 -13.49
C TYR A 156 13.80 -7.08 -14.40
N GLU A 157 14.91 -7.45 -13.79
CA GLU A 157 16.17 -7.80 -14.47
C GLU A 157 16.10 -9.15 -15.19
N ASP A 158 15.12 -10.01 -14.85
CA ASP A 158 14.97 -11.34 -15.45
C ASP A 158 14.35 -11.31 -16.87
N TYR A 159 14.08 -10.14 -17.44
CA TYR A 159 13.49 -9.94 -18.78
C TYR A 159 14.44 -9.30 -19.80
N SER A 160 15.74 -9.19 -19.46
CA SER A 160 16.77 -8.62 -20.36
C SER A 160 17.29 -9.63 -21.36
#